data_434aa998edb8c8874b4fc3adfaaede17
#
_entry.id   434aa998edb8c8874b4fc3adfaaede17
#
_cell.length_a   1.000
_cell.length_b   1.000
_cell.length_c   1.000
_cell.angle_alpha   90.00
_cell.angle_beta   90.00
_cell.angle_gamma   90.00
#
_symmetry.space_group_name_H-M   'P 1'
#
loop_
_entity.id
_entity.type
_entity.pdbx_description
1 polymer ?
#
loop_
_entity_poly.entity_id
_entity_poly.type
_entity_poly.pdbx_seq_one_letter_code
_entity_poly.pdbx_strand_id
1 'polypeptide(L)'
;MNLQAALFLLLSLTSALCNSNVNEALTYSDKNVNRIDEDLLQLAAIPSISSLPEHAKDIIAASQWLIDHLKSSGLENVQLLPTNAQPSVYAEWLKADGAPTVLVYGHYDVQPVDPLQLWNTPPFEPTVDRKKDMLFRGRGVSDDKGGLLQPIHAVEAFLKTSKQLPVNVKFLLEGQEEIGSPNLAELLHENAGLLKADIALSADGGQISAEHSGIALGLRGGIAFEVEAQTVDVDLHSGMKGGSVQNPIHALAQFVDNLHAPNGSVNVEGFYRGVRERTEEDKADAAAFPFDEAAEMASLGAMGPHGEEGFTTLERRWLRPTLDVVGIWGGFTGTGIKTIVPSKATAKISCRLVPDQDPVAILEALRAHTEGHAPPQTKLTFRKLPFHAQPYLMPRNTMANRAATKVLKGLFKGPFYYREGGSIPALALMKEHLGIWCTSFGFGLSTDNLHSPNERYMITMWDKGREAWIRLLQEISTEAALENASDAAKDEL
;
A
#
# COMPACT_ATOMS: atom_id res chain seq x y z
N MET A 1 -20.05 10.24 -49.20
CA MET A 1 -19.76 9.30 -48.12
C MET A 1 -20.51 9.82 -46.92
N ASN A 2 -21.41 9.02 -46.33
CA ASN A 2 -22.30 9.48 -45.25
C ASN A 2 -21.43 9.76 -43.98
N LEU A 3 -21.74 10.81 -43.23
CA LEU A 3 -20.96 11.23 -42.05
C LEU A 3 -20.72 10.07 -41.05
N GLN A 4 -21.71 9.19 -40.93
CA GLN A 4 -21.60 7.95 -40.13
C GLN A 4 -20.55 6.97 -40.66
N ALA A 5 -20.43 6.81 -41.99
CA ALA A 5 -19.43 5.95 -42.59
C ALA A 5 -18.01 6.53 -42.46
N ALA A 6 -17.87 7.84 -42.53
CA ALA A 6 -16.59 8.53 -42.31
C ALA A 6 -16.16 8.40 -40.82
N LEU A 7 -17.09 8.59 -39.89
CA LEU A 7 -16.83 8.44 -38.45
C LEU A 7 -16.45 6.97 -38.09
N PHE A 8 -17.15 5.97 -38.69
CA PHE A 8 -16.83 4.56 -38.49
C PHE A 8 -15.46 4.18 -39.05
N LEU A 9 -15.11 4.75 -40.23
CA LEU A 9 -13.79 4.56 -40.86
C LEU A 9 -12.67 5.22 -40.03
N LEU A 10 -12.91 6.41 -39.48
CA LEU A 10 -11.97 7.11 -38.61
C LEU A 10 -11.74 6.31 -37.29
N LEU A 11 -12.81 5.84 -36.65
CA LEU A 11 -12.74 5.04 -35.43
C LEU A 11 -12.04 3.68 -35.68
N SER A 12 -12.24 3.06 -36.83
CA SER A 12 -11.56 1.82 -37.20
C SER A 12 -10.07 2.03 -37.50
N LEU A 13 -9.70 3.12 -38.12
CA LEU A 13 -8.30 3.48 -38.41
C LEU A 13 -7.55 3.88 -37.15
N THR A 14 -8.17 4.65 -36.25
CA THR A 14 -7.57 4.99 -34.95
C THR A 14 -7.37 3.75 -34.09
N SER A 15 -8.35 2.85 -34.02
CA SER A 15 -8.24 1.58 -33.29
C SER A 15 -7.12 0.68 -33.85
N ALA A 16 -6.97 0.61 -35.17
CA ALA A 16 -5.90 -0.18 -35.82
C ALA A 16 -4.50 0.40 -35.52
N LEU A 17 -4.34 1.72 -35.57
CA LEU A 17 -3.09 2.42 -35.23
C LEU A 17 -2.73 2.27 -33.74
N CYS A 18 -3.70 2.41 -32.84
CA CYS A 18 -3.52 2.21 -31.41
C CYS A 18 -3.04 0.77 -31.09
N ASN A 19 -3.63 -0.23 -31.73
CA ASN A 19 -3.20 -1.62 -31.57
C ASN A 19 -1.80 -1.89 -32.14
N SER A 20 -1.40 -1.20 -33.20
CA SER A 20 -0.04 -1.28 -33.75
C SER A 20 0.98 -0.76 -32.76
N ASN A 21 0.77 0.44 -32.18
CA ASN A 21 1.69 1.04 -31.22
C ASN A 21 1.89 0.18 -29.96
N VAL A 22 0.80 -0.40 -29.44
CA VAL A 22 0.87 -1.34 -28.29
C VAL A 22 1.72 -2.56 -28.64
N ASN A 23 1.48 -3.16 -29.83
CA ASN A 23 2.23 -4.35 -30.25
C ASN A 23 3.72 -4.07 -30.48
N GLU A 24 4.05 -2.87 -31.01
CA GLU A 24 5.42 -2.43 -31.16
C GLU A 24 6.10 -2.23 -29.81
N ALA A 25 5.41 -1.60 -28.84
CA ALA A 25 5.90 -1.41 -27.47
C ALA A 25 6.11 -2.74 -26.73
N LEU A 26 5.19 -3.69 -26.86
CA LEU A 26 5.33 -5.05 -26.32
C LEU A 26 6.54 -5.75 -26.94
N THR A 27 6.66 -5.71 -28.26
CA THR A 27 7.79 -6.31 -28.99
C THR A 27 9.12 -5.70 -28.55
N TYR A 28 9.17 -4.38 -28.33
CA TYR A 28 10.35 -3.72 -27.79
C TYR A 28 10.69 -4.21 -26.40
N SER A 29 9.70 -4.25 -25.50
CA SER A 29 9.87 -4.74 -24.14
C SER A 29 10.42 -6.16 -24.10
N ASP A 30 9.88 -7.07 -24.91
CA ASP A 30 10.34 -8.48 -24.96
C ASP A 30 11.76 -8.62 -25.53
N LYS A 31 12.10 -7.86 -26.57
CA LYS A 31 13.46 -7.85 -27.13
C LYS A 31 14.51 -7.31 -26.17
N ASN A 32 14.13 -6.48 -25.23
CA ASN A 32 15.03 -5.83 -24.28
C ASN A 32 14.95 -6.44 -22.85
N VAL A 33 14.32 -7.60 -22.69
CA VAL A 33 14.05 -8.20 -21.38
C VAL A 33 15.30 -8.32 -20.50
N ASN A 34 16.44 -8.72 -21.06
CA ASN A 34 17.68 -8.86 -20.28
C ASN A 34 18.21 -7.52 -19.74
N ARG A 35 18.10 -6.44 -20.55
CA ARG A 35 18.47 -5.10 -20.07
C ARG A 35 17.49 -4.60 -19.00
N ILE A 36 16.20 -4.83 -19.21
CA ILE A 36 15.14 -4.47 -18.28
C ILE A 36 15.30 -5.20 -16.93
N ASP A 37 15.71 -6.48 -16.95
CA ASP A 37 16.05 -7.21 -15.75
C ASP A 37 17.30 -6.63 -15.06
N GLU A 38 18.33 -6.25 -15.85
CA GLU A 38 19.54 -5.62 -15.33
C GLU A 38 19.25 -4.27 -14.67
N ASP A 39 18.31 -3.48 -15.20
CA ASP A 39 17.89 -2.22 -14.58
C ASP A 39 17.34 -2.46 -13.15
N LEU A 40 16.54 -3.52 -12.96
CA LEU A 40 16.05 -3.89 -11.62
C LEU A 40 17.20 -4.33 -10.72
N LEU A 41 18.14 -5.16 -11.23
CA LEU A 41 19.28 -5.60 -10.43
C LEU A 41 20.16 -4.42 -10.00
N GLN A 42 20.39 -3.46 -10.88
CA GLN A 42 21.19 -2.26 -10.56
C GLN A 42 20.52 -1.38 -9.51
N LEU A 43 19.23 -1.12 -9.64
CA LEU A 43 18.50 -0.31 -8.65
C LEU A 43 18.38 -1.05 -7.30
N ALA A 44 18.11 -2.36 -7.31
CA ALA A 44 17.98 -3.16 -6.09
C ALA A 44 19.32 -3.36 -5.37
N ALA A 45 20.46 -3.26 -6.07
CA ALA A 45 21.79 -3.30 -5.45
C ALA A 45 22.10 -2.07 -4.58
N ILE A 46 21.36 -0.97 -4.71
CA ILE A 46 21.54 0.23 -3.90
C ILE A 46 20.75 0.06 -2.58
N PRO A 47 21.40 0.04 -1.40
CA PRO A 47 20.75 -0.21 -0.12
C PRO A 47 20.03 1.07 0.41
N SER A 48 19.01 1.52 -0.28
CA SER A 48 18.25 2.74 0.03
C SER A 48 17.31 2.57 1.23
N ILE A 49 17.86 2.24 2.41
CA ILE A 49 17.11 2.03 3.65
C ILE A 49 16.77 3.37 4.29
N SER A 50 15.51 3.80 4.22
CA SER A 50 15.07 5.14 4.68
C SER A 50 15.10 5.30 6.19
N SER A 51 14.91 4.22 6.97
CA SER A 51 14.86 4.24 8.43
C SER A 51 16.23 4.34 9.11
N LEU A 52 17.34 4.14 8.38
CA LEU A 52 18.70 4.11 8.91
C LEU A 52 19.53 5.28 8.41
N PRO A 53 19.97 6.21 9.29
CA PRO A 53 20.72 7.40 8.90
C PRO A 53 22.04 7.14 8.16
N GLU A 54 22.70 5.99 8.38
CA GLU A 54 23.89 5.56 7.68
C GLU A 54 23.69 5.33 6.19
N HIS A 55 22.45 5.06 5.76
CA HIS A 55 22.06 4.85 4.37
C HIS A 55 21.59 6.13 3.64
N ALA A 56 21.71 7.31 4.27
CA ALA A 56 21.31 8.58 3.63
C ALA A 56 21.99 8.82 2.27
N LYS A 57 23.24 8.37 2.09
CA LYS A 57 23.95 8.47 0.80
C LYS A 57 23.40 7.50 -0.24
N ASP A 58 22.93 6.35 0.19
CA ASP A 58 22.36 5.32 -0.69
C ASP A 58 20.99 5.76 -1.21
N ILE A 59 20.18 6.45 -0.38
CA ILE A 59 18.94 7.12 -0.82
C ILE A 59 19.23 8.12 -1.94
N ILE A 60 20.25 8.95 -1.78
CA ILE A 60 20.65 9.92 -2.83
C ILE A 60 21.17 9.18 -4.08
N ALA A 61 21.95 8.09 -3.91
CA ALA A 61 22.42 7.29 -5.04
C ALA A 61 21.26 6.65 -5.81
N ALA A 62 20.22 6.12 -5.12
CA ALA A 62 19.04 5.56 -5.75
C ALA A 62 18.23 6.65 -6.49
N SER A 63 18.02 7.82 -5.87
CA SER A 63 17.34 8.94 -6.54
C SER A 63 18.10 9.43 -7.78
N GLN A 64 19.45 9.47 -7.74
CA GLN A 64 20.25 9.86 -8.89
C GLN A 64 20.17 8.81 -10.00
N TRP A 65 20.24 7.51 -9.67
CA TRP A 65 20.04 6.44 -10.64
C TRP A 65 18.70 6.57 -11.35
N LEU A 66 17.62 6.83 -10.60
CA LEU A 66 16.28 7.05 -11.16
C LEU A 66 16.22 8.28 -12.08
N ILE A 67 16.84 9.39 -11.70
CA ILE A 67 16.92 10.60 -12.54
C ILE A 67 17.56 10.28 -13.89
N ASP A 68 18.68 9.57 -13.87
CA ASP A 68 19.42 9.24 -15.10
C ASP A 68 18.63 8.24 -15.94
N HIS A 69 17.98 7.26 -15.31
CA HIS A 69 17.15 6.27 -15.99
C HIS A 69 15.89 6.88 -16.62
N LEU A 70 15.17 7.76 -15.91
CA LEU A 70 14.00 8.50 -16.43
C LEU A 70 14.36 9.37 -17.64
N LYS A 71 15.49 10.10 -17.57
CA LYS A 71 16.00 10.87 -18.71
C LYS A 71 16.33 9.99 -19.92
N SER A 72 17.00 8.86 -19.71
CA SER A 72 17.36 7.91 -20.76
C SER A 72 16.13 7.26 -21.40
N SER A 73 15.06 7.06 -20.62
CA SER A 73 13.77 6.58 -21.07
C SER A 73 12.98 7.59 -21.92
N GLY A 74 13.40 8.86 -21.93
CA GLY A 74 12.83 9.92 -22.75
C GLY A 74 11.84 10.82 -22.02
N LEU A 75 11.81 10.77 -20.68
CA LEU A 75 11.04 11.68 -19.86
C LEU A 75 11.73 13.04 -19.72
N GLU A 76 10.93 14.07 -19.50
CA GLU A 76 11.35 15.47 -19.43
C GLU A 76 11.12 16.04 -18.03
N ASN A 77 11.62 17.24 -17.76
CA ASN A 77 11.49 17.94 -16.49
C ASN A 77 11.85 17.06 -15.27
N VAL A 78 12.87 16.21 -15.45
CA VAL A 78 13.31 15.26 -14.42
C VAL A 78 14.07 16.01 -13.33
N GLN A 79 13.55 15.99 -12.11
CA GLN A 79 14.09 16.76 -10.99
C GLN A 79 13.85 16.09 -9.63
N LEU A 80 14.63 16.50 -8.63
CA LEU A 80 14.35 16.19 -7.22
C LEU A 80 13.34 17.20 -6.66
N LEU A 81 12.35 16.68 -5.96
CA LEU A 81 11.49 17.47 -5.08
C LEU A 81 12.01 17.30 -3.65
N PRO A 82 12.59 18.36 -3.08
CA PRO A 82 13.17 18.28 -1.74
C PRO A 82 12.07 18.09 -0.68
N THR A 83 12.41 17.40 0.39
CA THR A 83 11.63 17.32 1.62
C THR A 83 12.52 17.66 2.82
N ASN A 84 11.97 17.68 4.01
CA ASN A 84 12.74 17.84 5.24
C ASN A 84 13.65 16.64 5.57
N ALA A 85 13.62 15.58 4.75
CA ALA A 85 14.48 14.40 4.88
C ALA A 85 14.88 13.86 3.49
N GLN A 86 14.42 12.66 3.09
CA GLN A 86 14.75 12.07 1.80
C GLN A 86 13.91 12.68 0.67
N PRO A 87 14.51 13.05 -0.47
CA PRO A 87 13.78 13.68 -1.57
C PRO A 87 12.86 12.70 -2.31
N SER A 88 11.89 13.24 -3.05
CA SER A 88 11.18 12.49 -4.09
C SER A 88 11.74 12.83 -5.47
N VAL A 89 11.61 11.91 -6.42
CA VAL A 89 11.98 12.14 -7.83
C VAL A 89 10.71 12.42 -8.63
N TYR A 90 10.73 13.49 -9.41
CA TYR A 90 9.68 13.86 -10.34
C TYR A 90 10.17 13.75 -11.77
N ALA A 91 9.28 13.34 -12.70
CA ALA A 91 9.49 13.39 -14.14
C ALA A 91 8.14 13.50 -14.85
N GLU A 92 8.16 13.97 -16.11
CA GLU A 92 6.94 14.08 -16.90
C GLU A 92 7.17 13.88 -18.40
N TRP A 93 6.08 13.56 -19.11
CA TRP A 93 5.95 13.68 -20.55
C TRP A 93 4.53 14.14 -20.88
N LEU A 94 4.37 15.36 -21.42
CA LEU A 94 3.08 16.05 -21.55
C LEU A 94 2.81 16.48 -23.02
N LYS A 95 2.97 15.55 -23.97
CA LYS A 95 2.83 15.82 -25.41
C LYS A 95 1.71 15.02 -26.08
N ALA A 96 0.79 14.44 -25.30
CA ALA A 96 -0.42 13.80 -25.80
C ALA A 96 -1.58 14.81 -25.74
N ASP A 97 -1.71 15.64 -26.77
CA ASP A 97 -2.69 16.71 -26.83
C ASP A 97 -4.12 16.15 -26.63
N GLY A 98 -4.87 16.73 -25.69
CA GLY A 98 -6.26 16.34 -25.39
C GLY A 98 -6.42 15.00 -24.67
N ALA A 99 -5.34 14.27 -24.42
CA ALA A 99 -5.37 13.04 -23.64
C ALA A 99 -5.28 13.32 -22.12
N PRO A 100 -5.80 12.41 -21.27
CA PRO A 100 -5.73 12.58 -19.83
C PRO A 100 -4.28 12.54 -19.33
N THR A 101 -4.06 13.17 -18.18
CA THR A 101 -2.78 13.13 -17.45
C THR A 101 -2.86 12.09 -16.33
N VAL A 102 -1.93 11.16 -16.34
CA VAL A 102 -1.77 10.10 -15.35
C VAL A 102 -0.60 10.42 -14.42
N LEU A 103 -0.83 10.50 -13.12
CA LEU A 103 0.22 10.55 -12.11
C LEU A 103 0.54 9.13 -11.65
N VAL A 104 1.76 8.67 -11.90
CA VAL A 104 2.27 7.37 -11.46
C VAL A 104 3.08 7.56 -10.18
N TYR A 105 2.72 6.84 -9.14
CA TYR A 105 3.41 6.81 -7.86
C TYR A 105 4.12 5.46 -7.68
N GLY A 106 5.26 5.48 -6.99
CA GLY A 106 5.99 4.35 -6.47
C GLY A 106 7.03 4.84 -5.47
N HIS A 107 7.73 3.93 -4.78
CA HIS A 107 8.78 4.32 -3.85
C HIS A 107 10.08 3.57 -4.11
N TYR A 108 11.22 4.20 -3.78
CA TYR A 108 12.54 3.65 -4.04
C TYR A 108 13.34 3.37 -2.76
N ASP A 109 12.82 3.71 -1.60
CA ASP A 109 13.36 3.27 -0.33
C ASP A 109 12.93 1.84 -0.01
N VAL A 110 13.60 1.21 0.94
CA VAL A 110 13.41 -0.20 1.29
C VAL A 110 13.53 -0.41 2.80
N GLN A 111 12.92 -1.47 3.31
CA GLN A 111 13.04 -1.92 4.69
C GLN A 111 14.46 -2.38 5.05
N PRO A 112 14.85 -2.30 6.34
CA PRO A 112 16.04 -2.96 6.85
C PRO A 112 16.08 -4.46 6.54
N VAL A 113 17.28 -5.02 6.55
CA VAL A 113 17.50 -6.42 6.17
C VAL A 113 17.59 -7.38 7.37
N ASP A 114 17.42 -6.85 8.58
CA ASP A 114 17.50 -7.66 9.80
C ASP A 114 16.35 -8.69 9.90
N PRO A 115 16.66 -9.90 10.39
CA PRO A 115 17.97 -10.41 10.79
C PRO A 115 18.81 -10.95 9.60
N LEU A 116 19.96 -10.35 9.35
CA LEU A 116 20.81 -10.64 8.18
C LEU A 116 21.21 -12.13 8.05
N GLN A 117 21.37 -12.82 9.18
CA GLN A 117 21.73 -14.25 9.21
C GLN A 117 20.67 -15.19 8.64
N LEU A 118 19.44 -14.73 8.40
CA LEU A 118 18.37 -15.52 7.78
C LEU A 118 18.31 -15.38 6.26
N TRP A 119 19.15 -14.52 5.66
CA TRP A 119 19.22 -14.40 4.21
C TRP A 119 20.06 -15.53 3.61
N ASN A 120 19.53 -16.17 2.57
CA ASN A 120 20.22 -17.22 1.80
C ASN A 120 21.27 -16.64 0.85
N THR A 121 21.09 -15.40 0.40
CA THR A 121 22.00 -14.62 -0.45
C THR A 121 22.10 -13.20 0.11
N PRO A 122 23.22 -12.48 -0.10
CA PRO A 122 23.32 -11.09 0.35
C PRO A 122 22.16 -10.25 -0.19
N PRO A 123 21.44 -9.49 0.67
CA PRO A 123 20.21 -8.81 0.29
C PRO A 123 20.38 -7.73 -0.79
N PHE A 124 21.55 -7.10 -0.89
CA PHE A 124 21.89 -6.07 -1.87
C PHE A 124 22.89 -6.57 -2.95
N GLU A 125 22.98 -7.88 -3.12
CA GLU A 125 23.58 -8.54 -4.29
C GLU A 125 22.45 -9.26 -5.05
N PRO A 126 21.51 -8.53 -5.67
CA PRO A 126 20.33 -9.13 -6.24
C PRO A 126 20.65 -10.04 -7.41
N THR A 127 19.85 -11.07 -7.59
CA THR A 127 20.03 -12.07 -8.65
C THR A 127 18.74 -12.32 -9.40
N VAL A 128 18.85 -12.76 -10.67
CA VAL A 128 17.74 -13.21 -11.50
C VAL A 128 17.99 -14.60 -12.05
N ASP A 129 16.98 -15.46 -11.95
CA ASP A 129 17.02 -16.81 -12.55
C ASP A 129 15.75 -17.04 -13.39
N ARG A 130 15.87 -16.85 -14.73
CA ARG A 130 14.79 -17.08 -15.71
C ARG A 130 14.69 -18.52 -16.19
N LYS A 131 15.51 -19.44 -15.67
CA LYS A 131 15.60 -20.82 -16.20
C LYS A 131 15.04 -21.87 -15.24
N LYS A 132 15.37 -21.76 -13.96
CA LYS A 132 15.07 -22.79 -12.97
C LYS A 132 13.99 -22.31 -11.98
N ASP A 133 14.32 -21.29 -11.23
CA ASP A 133 13.45 -20.85 -10.12
C ASP A 133 12.45 -19.79 -10.54
N MET A 134 12.68 -19.13 -11.69
CA MET A 134 11.84 -18.05 -12.22
C MET A 134 11.60 -16.91 -11.20
N LEU A 135 12.71 -16.46 -10.57
CA LEU A 135 12.68 -15.46 -9.49
C LEU A 135 13.79 -14.41 -9.63
N PHE A 136 13.46 -13.17 -9.28
CA PHE A 136 14.43 -12.22 -8.74
C PHE A 136 14.55 -12.45 -7.24
N ARG A 137 15.74 -12.20 -6.66
CA ARG A 137 16.00 -12.26 -5.21
C ARG A 137 16.83 -11.07 -4.80
N GLY A 138 16.46 -10.44 -3.69
CA GLY A 138 17.13 -9.28 -3.11
C GLY A 138 16.14 -8.37 -2.40
N ARG A 139 16.58 -7.50 -1.51
CA ARG A 139 15.73 -6.52 -0.86
C ARG A 139 15.28 -5.45 -1.88
N GLY A 140 13.98 -5.14 -1.89
CA GLY A 140 13.39 -4.14 -2.76
C GLY A 140 13.09 -4.62 -4.19
N VAL A 141 13.35 -5.90 -4.52
CA VAL A 141 13.05 -6.42 -5.87
C VAL A 141 11.55 -6.48 -6.17
N SER A 142 10.70 -6.64 -5.15
CA SER A 142 9.24 -6.64 -5.24
C SER A 142 8.65 -5.36 -4.65
N ASP A 143 9.17 -4.90 -3.52
CA ASP A 143 8.66 -3.77 -2.72
C ASP A 143 9.68 -2.63 -2.65
N ASP A 144 9.59 -1.56 -3.48
CA ASP A 144 8.73 -1.37 -4.67
C ASP A 144 9.60 -1.07 -5.92
N LYS A 145 10.94 -1.31 -5.85
CA LYS A 145 11.83 -1.02 -6.99
C LYS A 145 11.43 -1.76 -8.27
N GLY A 146 10.94 -3.00 -8.12
CA GLY A 146 10.38 -3.74 -9.24
C GLY A 146 9.07 -3.14 -9.73
N GLY A 147 8.17 -2.77 -8.83
CA GLY A 147 6.89 -2.15 -9.16
C GLY A 147 7.07 -0.84 -9.93
N LEU A 148 7.87 0.09 -9.39
CA LEU A 148 8.08 1.41 -9.99
C LEU A 148 8.80 1.39 -11.35
N LEU A 149 9.62 0.37 -11.63
CA LEU A 149 10.29 0.25 -12.94
C LEU A 149 9.35 -0.19 -14.05
N GLN A 150 8.29 -0.94 -13.78
CA GLN A 150 7.36 -1.41 -14.80
C GLN A 150 6.70 -0.27 -15.59
N PRO A 151 6.09 0.76 -14.98
CA PRO A 151 5.55 1.91 -15.72
C PRO A 151 6.62 2.73 -16.41
N ILE A 152 7.83 2.83 -15.88
CA ILE A 152 8.94 3.54 -16.55
C ILE A 152 9.32 2.81 -17.83
N HIS A 153 9.48 1.48 -17.79
CA HIS A 153 9.76 0.68 -18.97
C HIS A 153 8.61 0.67 -19.99
N ALA A 154 7.35 0.79 -19.55
CA ALA A 154 6.21 0.95 -20.44
C ALA A 154 6.26 2.27 -21.21
N VAL A 155 6.57 3.37 -20.53
CA VAL A 155 6.80 4.69 -21.14
C VAL A 155 7.97 4.64 -22.12
N GLU A 156 9.11 4.07 -21.71
CA GLU A 156 10.27 3.87 -22.57
C GLU A 156 9.91 3.13 -23.85
N ALA A 157 9.17 2.01 -23.74
CA ALA A 157 8.79 1.19 -24.88
C ALA A 157 8.02 1.97 -25.94
N PHE A 158 7.04 2.78 -25.54
CA PHE A 158 6.32 3.68 -26.45
C PHE A 158 7.23 4.75 -27.03
N LEU A 159 8.04 5.42 -26.23
CA LEU A 159 8.90 6.50 -26.71
C LEU A 159 10.02 6.01 -27.64
N LYS A 160 10.50 4.78 -27.48
CA LYS A 160 11.51 4.17 -28.38
C LYS A 160 10.91 3.65 -29.67
N THR A 161 9.63 3.31 -29.72
CA THR A 161 8.93 2.79 -30.91
C THR A 161 8.15 3.88 -31.65
N SER A 162 7.01 4.30 -31.12
CA SER A 162 6.09 5.27 -31.73
C SER A 162 6.50 6.73 -31.53
N LYS A 163 7.46 7.02 -30.64
CA LYS A 163 7.85 8.39 -30.23
C LYS A 163 6.75 9.18 -29.51
N GLN A 164 5.68 8.55 -29.15
CA GLN A 164 4.51 9.16 -28.50
C GLN A 164 3.92 8.22 -27.46
N LEU A 165 3.34 8.81 -26.40
CA LEU A 165 2.51 8.09 -25.44
C LEU A 165 1.03 8.29 -25.77
N PRO A 166 0.17 7.32 -25.42
CA PRO A 166 -1.28 7.47 -25.58
C PRO A 166 -1.92 8.42 -24.58
N VAL A 167 -1.21 8.77 -23.51
CA VAL A 167 -1.65 9.66 -22.42
C VAL A 167 -0.49 10.55 -21.96
N ASN A 168 -0.79 11.65 -21.29
CA ASN A 168 0.22 12.42 -20.57
C ASN A 168 0.59 11.68 -19.29
N VAL A 169 1.88 11.64 -18.93
CA VAL A 169 2.36 10.91 -17.75
C VAL A 169 3.23 11.80 -16.88
N LYS A 170 3.01 11.71 -15.57
CA LYS A 170 3.87 12.26 -14.53
C LYS A 170 4.28 11.14 -13.59
N PHE A 171 5.50 11.20 -13.08
CA PHE A 171 6.01 10.29 -12.06
C PHE A 171 6.27 11.05 -10.76
N LEU A 172 5.88 10.46 -9.64
CA LEU A 172 6.28 10.86 -8.30
C LEU A 172 6.83 9.63 -7.59
N LEU A 173 8.15 9.55 -7.44
CA LEU A 173 8.83 8.42 -6.83
C LEU A 173 9.36 8.84 -5.45
N GLU A 174 8.81 8.26 -4.40
CA GLU A 174 9.07 8.64 -3.01
C GLU A 174 10.27 7.90 -2.44
N GLY A 175 10.99 8.51 -1.48
CA GLY A 175 12.10 7.92 -0.74
C GLY A 175 11.84 7.72 0.74
N GLN A 176 10.58 7.70 1.20
CA GLN A 176 10.20 7.66 2.61
C GLN A 176 8.93 6.82 2.88
N GLU A 177 8.48 6.00 1.93
CA GLU A 177 7.26 5.21 2.10
C GLU A 177 7.38 4.25 3.28
N GLU A 178 8.50 3.55 3.36
CA GLU A 178 8.79 2.51 4.35
C GLU A 178 8.91 3.00 5.80
N ILE A 179 8.90 4.31 6.00
CA ILE A 179 8.81 4.96 7.31
C ILE A 179 7.48 5.72 7.50
N GLY A 180 6.48 5.45 6.64
CA GLY A 180 5.13 5.98 6.72
C GLY A 180 4.93 7.34 6.06
N SER A 181 5.75 7.71 5.07
CA SER A 181 5.61 8.92 4.24
C SER A 181 5.48 10.23 5.05
N PRO A 182 6.34 10.50 6.03
CA PRO A 182 6.13 11.61 6.99
C PRO A 182 6.09 12.99 6.36
N ASN A 183 6.70 13.18 5.18
CA ASN A 183 6.77 14.46 4.48
C ASN A 183 5.92 14.52 3.20
N LEU A 184 5.21 13.43 2.86
CA LEU A 184 4.48 13.34 1.60
C LEU A 184 3.29 14.32 1.55
N ALA A 185 2.57 14.50 2.65
CA ALA A 185 1.45 15.44 2.74
C ALA A 185 1.87 16.88 2.38
N GLU A 186 2.98 17.36 2.98
CA GLU A 186 3.54 18.69 2.72
C GLU A 186 4.01 18.80 1.26
N LEU A 187 4.75 17.78 0.76
CA LEU A 187 5.23 17.74 -0.61
C LEU A 187 4.08 17.82 -1.63
N LEU A 188 3.01 17.05 -1.42
CA LEU A 188 1.83 17.07 -2.31
C LEU A 188 1.13 18.41 -2.28
N HIS A 189 0.99 19.03 -1.10
CA HIS A 189 0.38 20.34 -0.94
C HIS A 189 1.17 21.45 -1.65
N GLU A 190 2.49 21.51 -1.43
CA GLU A 190 3.36 22.52 -2.00
C GLU A 190 3.50 22.39 -3.53
N ASN A 191 3.44 21.15 -4.04
CA ASN A 191 3.61 20.86 -5.46
C ASN A 191 2.29 20.52 -6.18
N ALA A 192 1.12 20.86 -5.59
CA ALA A 192 -0.18 20.51 -6.16
C ALA A 192 -0.37 20.95 -7.62
N GLY A 193 0.15 22.12 -7.99
CA GLY A 193 0.13 22.59 -9.38
C GLY A 193 0.97 21.74 -10.33
N LEU A 194 2.18 21.35 -9.92
CA LEU A 194 3.08 20.49 -10.68
C LEU A 194 2.51 19.06 -10.80
N LEU A 195 1.92 18.54 -9.73
CA LEU A 195 1.39 17.18 -9.64
C LEU A 195 -0.05 17.05 -10.14
N LYS A 196 -0.68 18.16 -10.57
CA LYS A 196 -2.05 18.11 -11.11
C LYS A 196 -2.17 17.06 -12.21
N ALA A 197 -3.14 16.14 -12.04
CA ALA A 197 -3.44 15.07 -12.97
C ALA A 197 -4.94 14.74 -12.94
N ASP A 198 -5.41 13.96 -13.91
CA ASP A 198 -6.81 13.54 -13.99
C ASP A 198 -7.05 12.25 -13.15
N ILE A 199 -6.05 11.38 -13.12
CA ILE A 199 -6.05 10.12 -12.34
C ILE A 199 -4.67 9.86 -11.76
N ALA A 200 -4.62 9.03 -10.71
CA ALA A 200 -3.37 8.51 -10.18
C ALA A 200 -3.36 6.98 -10.21
N LEU A 201 -2.16 6.41 -10.40
CA LEU A 201 -1.88 5.00 -10.35
C LEU A 201 -0.70 4.77 -9.39
N SER A 202 -0.83 3.82 -8.46
CA SER A 202 0.29 3.37 -7.66
C SER A 202 0.89 2.11 -8.27
N ALA A 203 2.19 2.12 -8.51
CA ALA A 203 2.94 0.91 -8.89
C ALA A 203 3.18 -0.01 -7.68
N ASP A 204 3.19 0.58 -6.48
CA ASP A 204 3.20 -0.16 -5.23
C ASP A 204 1.88 -0.90 -5.02
N GLY A 205 2.01 -2.18 -4.63
CA GLY A 205 0.91 -3.10 -4.40
C GLY A 205 1.09 -4.45 -5.09
N GLY A 206 0.02 -5.24 -5.14
CA GLY A 206 0.14 -6.59 -5.64
C GLY A 206 -1.14 -7.18 -6.23
N GLN A 207 -1.00 -8.42 -6.71
CA GLN A 207 -2.09 -9.24 -7.19
C GLN A 207 -2.41 -10.35 -6.17
N ILE A 208 -3.60 -10.93 -6.28
CA ILE A 208 -4.06 -12.00 -5.37
C ILE A 208 -3.16 -13.23 -5.46
N SER A 209 -2.82 -13.62 -6.69
CA SER A 209 -1.91 -14.74 -6.98
C SER A 209 -1.36 -14.63 -8.41
N ALA A 210 -0.48 -15.53 -8.80
CA ALA A 210 0.00 -15.60 -10.19
C ALA A 210 -1.11 -15.90 -11.24
N GLU A 211 -2.28 -16.38 -10.80
CA GLU A 211 -3.43 -16.68 -11.65
C GLU A 211 -4.60 -15.71 -11.51
N HIS A 212 -4.77 -15.11 -10.31
CA HIS A 212 -5.92 -14.27 -9.97
C HIS A 212 -5.50 -12.83 -9.75
N SER A 213 -6.17 -11.93 -10.45
CA SER A 213 -5.96 -10.49 -10.26
C SER A 213 -7.01 -9.89 -9.34
N GLY A 214 -6.66 -8.76 -8.71
CA GLY A 214 -7.56 -7.97 -7.91
C GLY A 214 -7.39 -6.47 -8.13
N ILE A 215 -8.43 -5.72 -7.78
CA ILE A 215 -8.39 -4.27 -7.68
C ILE A 215 -8.78 -3.91 -6.25
N ALA A 216 -7.83 -3.36 -5.51
CA ALA A 216 -8.07 -2.87 -4.16
C ALA A 216 -8.87 -1.56 -4.22
N LEU A 217 -10.12 -1.60 -3.76
CA LEU A 217 -10.97 -0.41 -3.68
C LEU A 217 -10.73 0.40 -2.43
N GLY A 218 -10.17 -0.21 -1.38
CA GLY A 218 -9.97 0.45 -0.11
C GLY A 218 -8.80 -0.11 0.67
N LEU A 219 -8.25 0.73 1.54
CA LEU A 219 -7.18 0.41 2.48
C LEU A 219 -7.63 0.77 3.88
N ARG A 220 -7.19 -0.01 4.87
CA ARG A 220 -7.43 0.37 6.26
C ARG A 220 -6.49 1.49 6.68
N GLY A 221 -7.02 2.41 7.48
CA GLY A 221 -6.22 3.35 8.24
C GLY A 221 -5.62 2.71 9.49
N GLY A 222 -4.90 3.50 10.28
CA GLY A 222 -4.33 2.99 11.52
C GLY A 222 -3.95 4.08 12.50
N ILE A 223 -4.02 3.72 13.79
CA ILE A 223 -3.53 4.52 14.91
C ILE A 223 -2.89 3.59 15.94
N ALA A 224 -1.98 4.14 16.73
CA ALA A 224 -1.41 3.41 17.86
C ALA A 224 -1.29 4.29 19.09
N PHE A 225 -1.37 3.66 20.25
CA PHE A 225 -1.23 4.32 21.54
C PHE A 225 -0.66 3.35 22.58
N GLU A 226 -0.27 3.93 23.70
CA GLU A 226 0.25 3.20 24.86
C GLU A 226 -0.59 3.55 26.09
N VAL A 227 -0.87 2.55 26.91
CA VAL A 227 -1.53 2.70 28.21
C VAL A 227 -0.59 2.21 29.31
N GLU A 228 -0.23 3.10 30.23
CA GLU A 228 0.53 2.77 31.44
C GLU A 228 -0.42 2.71 32.64
N ALA A 229 -0.44 1.59 33.35
CA ALA A 229 -1.12 1.43 34.64
C ALA A 229 -0.11 1.62 35.78
N GLN A 230 -0.39 2.55 36.68
CA GLN A 230 0.40 2.81 37.88
C GLN A 230 -0.50 2.67 39.11
N THR A 231 -0.02 1.94 40.13
CA THR A 231 -0.77 1.70 41.38
C THR A 231 -0.01 2.15 42.62
N VAL A 232 1.31 2.23 42.54
CA VAL A 232 2.21 2.72 43.61
C VAL A 232 3.38 3.44 42.96
N ASP A 233 4.18 4.19 43.76
CA ASP A 233 5.28 5.00 43.22
C ASP A 233 6.55 4.19 42.95
N VAL A 234 6.78 3.11 43.72
CA VAL A 234 7.97 2.25 43.65
C VAL A 234 7.58 0.77 43.77
N ASP A 235 8.43 -0.11 43.29
CA ASP A 235 8.26 -1.55 43.50
C ASP A 235 8.28 -1.90 45.00
N LEU A 236 7.34 -2.71 45.43
CA LEU A 236 7.16 -3.09 46.85
C LEU A 236 7.46 -4.56 47.06
N HIS A 237 7.95 -4.90 48.25
CA HIS A 237 8.12 -6.30 48.63
C HIS A 237 6.76 -7.02 48.74
N SER A 238 6.53 -8.03 47.87
CA SER A 238 5.21 -8.71 47.76
C SER A 238 4.78 -9.43 49.05
N GLY A 239 5.71 -9.99 49.78
CA GLY A 239 5.42 -10.63 51.07
C GLY A 239 4.98 -9.66 52.17
N MET A 240 5.36 -8.37 52.07
CA MET A 240 4.99 -7.36 53.07
C MET A 240 3.77 -6.53 52.65
N LYS A 241 3.55 -6.33 51.33
CA LYS A 241 2.55 -5.41 50.79
C LYS A 241 1.56 -6.08 49.82
N GLY A 242 1.82 -7.32 49.40
CA GLY A 242 0.88 -8.07 48.58
C GLY A 242 -0.47 -8.25 49.30
N GLY A 243 -1.57 -8.07 48.59
CA GLY A 243 -2.93 -8.09 49.16
C GLY A 243 -3.35 -6.79 49.84
N SER A 244 -2.44 -5.77 50.00
CA SER A 244 -2.78 -4.48 50.58
C SER A 244 -2.77 -3.32 49.57
N VAL A 245 -2.19 -3.53 48.37
CA VAL A 245 -2.18 -2.61 47.28
C VAL A 245 -2.56 -3.32 45.99
N GLN A 246 -3.10 -2.56 45.02
CA GLN A 246 -3.42 -3.11 43.69
C GLN A 246 -2.12 -3.44 42.92
N ASN A 247 -2.15 -4.56 42.20
CA ASN A 247 -1.04 -4.90 41.29
C ASN A 247 -1.32 -4.32 39.90
N PRO A 248 -0.42 -3.48 39.34
CA PRO A 248 -0.66 -2.81 38.08
C PRO A 248 -0.74 -3.79 36.90
N ILE A 249 -0.10 -4.96 36.95
CA ILE A 249 -0.22 -5.99 35.91
C ILE A 249 -1.66 -6.57 35.92
N HIS A 250 -2.24 -6.85 37.10
CA HIS A 250 -3.63 -7.33 37.20
C HIS A 250 -4.61 -6.25 36.72
N ALA A 251 -4.41 -5.00 37.12
CA ALA A 251 -5.23 -3.87 36.69
C ALA A 251 -5.17 -3.67 35.16
N LEU A 252 -3.96 -3.70 34.59
CA LEU A 252 -3.79 -3.56 33.13
C LEU A 252 -4.42 -4.73 32.37
N ALA A 253 -4.26 -5.96 32.85
CA ALA A 253 -4.89 -7.14 32.25
C ALA A 253 -6.43 -7.02 32.24
N GLN A 254 -7.02 -6.57 33.35
CA GLN A 254 -8.46 -6.30 33.44
C GLN A 254 -8.90 -5.19 32.47
N PHE A 255 -8.14 -4.13 32.35
CA PHE A 255 -8.42 -3.04 31.40
C PHE A 255 -8.39 -3.56 29.96
N VAL A 256 -7.36 -4.32 29.58
CA VAL A 256 -7.19 -4.90 28.25
C VAL A 256 -8.31 -5.89 27.91
N ASP A 257 -8.70 -6.76 28.85
CA ASP A 257 -9.80 -7.72 28.68
C ASP A 257 -11.13 -6.99 28.37
N ASN A 258 -11.36 -5.86 29.02
CA ASN A 258 -12.57 -5.06 28.84
C ASN A 258 -12.62 -4.26 27.52
N LEU A 259 -11.53 -4.21 26.75
CA LEU A 259 -11.52 -3.54 25.43
C LEU A 259 -12.32 -4.29 24.36
N HIS A 260 -12.63 -5.57 24.60
CA HIS A 260 -13.47 -6.38 23.71
C HIS A 260 -14.70 -6.92 24.42
N ALA A 261 -15.81 -6.93 23.71
CA ALA A 261 -17.02 -7.60 24.16
C ALA A 261 -16.96 -9.12 23.85
N PRO A 262 -17.78 -9.95 24.51
CA PRO A 262 -17.80 -11.40 24.28
C PRO A 262 -18.08 -11.82 22.82
N ASN A 263 -18.76 -10.99 22.03
CA ASN A 263 -19.02 -11.21 20.61
C ASN A 263 -17.86 -10.78 19.68
N GLY A 264 -16.69 -10.45 20.25
CA GLY A 264 -15.50 -10.04 19.52
C GLY A 264 -15.49 -8.59 19.02
N SER A 265 -16.55 -7.80 19.28
CA SER A 265 -16.53 -6.38 18.95
C SER A 265 -15.67 -5.57 19.94
N VAL A 266 -15.15 -4.42 19.49
CA VAL A 266 -14.42 -3.50 20.36
C VAL A 266 -15.41 -2.78 21.30
N ASN A 267 -15.18 -2.89 22.62
CA ASN A 267 -16.06 -2.37 23.66
C ASN A 267 -15.64 -0.95 24.10
N VAL A 268 -15.48 -0.04 23.14
CA VAL A 268 -15.14 1.37 23.40
C VAL A 268 -16.22 2.24 22.79
N GLU A 269 -16.85 3.06 23.61
CA GLU A 269 -17.88 3.99 23.13
C GLU A 269 -17.29 4.94 22.07
N GLY A 270 -18.00 5.04 20.92
CA GLY A 270 -17.57 5.85 19.78
C GLY A 270 -16.54 5.20 18.86
N PHE A 271 -16.01 4.00 19.18
CA PHE A 271 -15.03 3.32 18.33
C PHE A 271 -15.57 2.98 16.93
N TYR A 272 -16.85 2.71 16.80
CA TYR A 272 -17.51 2.40 15.52
C TYR A 272 -18.08 3.64 14.81
N ARG A 273 -17.77 4.86 15.28
CA ARG A 273 -18.24 6.09 14.58
C ARG A 273 -17.67 6.12 13.17
N GLY A 274 -18.52 6.32 12.18
CA GLY A 274 -18.17 6.38 10.77
C GLY A 274 -18.10 5.02 10.07
N VAL A 275 -18.16 3.90 10.79
CA VAL A 275 -18.18 2.58 10.17
C VAL A 275 -19.44 2.40 9.34
N ARG A 276 -19.27 2.10 8.05
CA ARG A 276 -20.39 1.87 7.12
C ARG A 276 -21.07 0.55 7.40
N GLU A 277 -22.37 0.51 7.13
CA GLU A 277 -23.08 -0.76 7.06
C GLU A 277 -22.60 -1.59 5.87
N ARG A 278 -22.56 -2.90 6.06
CA ARG A 278 -22.21 -3.87 5.03
C ARG A 278 -23.30 -3.89 3.94
N THR A 279 -22.91 -3.63 2.71
CA THR A 279 -23.81 -3.66 1.54
C THR A 279 -23.91 -5.07 0.94
N GLU A 280 -24.88 -5.31 0.06
CA GLU A 280 -24.96 -6.55 -0.73
C GLU A 280 -23.80 -6.68 -1.71
N GLU A 281 -23.24 -5.56 -2.21
CA GLU A 281 -22.03 -5.56 -3.03
C GLU A 281 -20.80 -6.02 -2.24
N ASP A 282 -20.63 -5.56 -1.00
CA ASP A 282 -19.55 -6.01 -0.12
C ASP A 282 -19.61 -7.52 0.13
N LYS A 283 -20.81 -8.06 0.35
CA LYS A 283 -21.01 -9.51 0.53
C LYS A 283 -20.69 -10.28 -0.75
N ALA A 284 -21.12 -9.77 -1.90
CA ALA A 284 -20.87 -10.40 -3.19
C ALA A 284 -19.35 -10.42 -3.50
N ASP A 285 -18.64 -9.32 -3.22
CA ASP A 285 -17.18 -9.25 -3.40
C ASP A 285 -16.45 -10.24 -2.49
N ALA A 286 -16.81 -10.30 -1.21
CA ALA A 286 -16.21 -11.23 -0.27
C ALA A 286 -16.47 -12.70 -0.65
N ALA A 287 -17.67 -13.01 -1.15
CA ALA A 287 -18.02 -14.36 -1.59
C ALA A 287 -17.34 -14.77 -2.91
N ALA A 288 -17.08 -13.80 -3.80
CA ALA A 288 -16.42 -14.06 -5.09
C ALA A 288 -14.89 -14.15 -4.96
N PHE A 289 -14.31 -13.55 -3.91
CA PHE A 289 -12.86 -13.49 -3.73
C PHE A 289 -12.27 -14.91 -3.56
N PRO A 290 -11.17 -15.26 -4.25
CA PRO A 290 -10.56 -16.58 -4.17
C PRO A 290 -9.82 -16.78 -2.84
N PHE A 291 -10.55 -17.07 -1.78
CA PHE A 291 -10.07 -17.22 -0.42
C PHE A 291 -10.48 -18.58 0.16
N ASP A 292 -9.51 -19.35 0.62
CA ASP A 292 -9.70 -20.58 1.36
C ASP A 292 -9.31 -20.35 2.83
N GLU A 293 -10.31 -20.12 3.68
CA GLU A 293 -10.11 -19.87 5.11
C GLU A 293 -9.42 -21.03 5.82
N ALA A 294 -9.77 -22.27 5.48
CA ALA A 294 -9.18 -23.44 6.13
C ALA A 294 -7.71 -23.60 5.76
N ALA A 295 -7.37 -23.42 4.49
CA ALA A 295 -5.99 -23.44 4.03
C ALA A 295 -5.16 -22.30 4.64
N GLU A 296 -5.74 -21.10 4.77
CA GLU A 296 -5.05 -19.98 5.42
C GLU A 296 -4.81 -20.25 6.90
N MET A 297 -5.84 -20.68 7.66
CA MET A 297 -5.66 -21.00 9.08
C MET A 297 -4.59 -22.07 9.29
N ALA A 298 -4.57 -23.11 8.44
CA ALA A 298 -3.54 -24.14 8.47
C ALA A 298 -2.13 -23.58 8.19
N SER A 299 -2.00 -22.69 7.21
CA SER A 299 -0.71 -22.07 6.88
C SER A 299 -0.15 -21.19 8.00
N LEU A 300 -1.03 -20.55 8.76
CA LEU A 300 -0.70 -19.72 9.92
C LEU A 300 -0.49 -20.53 11.21
N GLY A 301 -0.79 -21.85 11.22
CA GLY A 301 -0.81 -22.65 12.43
C GLY A 301 -1.89 -22.19 13.43
N ALA A 302 -2.93 -21.49 12.95
CA ALA A 302 -4.00 -20.99 13.79
C ALA A 302 -5.01 -22.11 14.10
N MET A 303 -5.59 -22.09 15.31
CA MET A 303 -6.58 -23.09 15.73
C MET A 303 -7.95 -22.88 15.08
N GLY A 304 -8.21 -21.72 14.50
CA GLY A 304 -9.43 -21.35 13.80
C GLY A 304 -9.57 -19.85 13.63
N PRO A 305 -10.57 -19.39 12.84
CA PRO A 305 -10.83 -17.97 12.67
C PRO A 305 -11.38 -17.35 13.97
N HIS A 306 -11.00 -16.09 14.23
CA HIS A 306 -11.45 -15.31 15.38
C HIS A 306 -11.83 -13.90 14.96
N GLY A 307 -12.71 -13.26 15.71
CA GLY A 307 -13.08 -11.85 15.57
C GLY A 307 -14.59 -11.62 15.71
N GLU A 308 -15.06 -10.46 15.28
CA GLU A 308 -16.43 -9.98 15.48
C GLU A 308 -17.48 -10.93 14.87
N GLU A 309 -18.47 -11.33 15.67
CA GLU A 309 -19.56 -12.22 15.26
C GLU A 309 -20.43 -11.59 14.16
N GLY A 310 -20.98 -12.43 13.27
CA GLY A 310 -21.84 -12.00 12.18
C GLY A 310 -21.11 -11.56 10.91
N PHE A 311 -19.77 -11.63 10.91
CA PHE A 311 -18.92 -11.33 9.75
C PHE A 311 -18.00 -12.50 9.41
N THR A 312 -17.79 -12.74 8.11
CA THR A 312 -16.78 -13.67 7.61
C THR A 312 -15.37 -13.11 7.88
N THR A 313 -14.34 -13.93 7.75
CA THR A 313 -12.93 -13.50 7.92
C THR A 313 -12.55 -12.36 6.97
N LEU A 314 -12.96 -12.44 5.70
CA LEU A 314 -12.72 -11.35 4.76
C LEU A 314 -13.47 -10.07 5.13
N GLU A 315 -14.75 -10.20 5.50
CA GLU A 315 -15.54 -9.03 5.92
C GLU A 315 -14.96 -8.36 7.17
N ARG A 316 -14.43 -9.13 8.14
CA ARG A 316 -13.71 -8.58 9.31
C ARG A 316 -12.49 -7.78 8.88
N ARG A 317 -11.70 -8.30 7.94
CA ARG A 317 -10.49 -7.64 7.44
C ARG A 317 -10.78 -6.39 6.60
N TRP A 318 -11.90 -6.39 5.87
CA TRP A 318 -12.22 -5.34 4.90
C TRP A 318 -13.14 -4.25 5.44
N LEU A 319 -14.08 -4.62 6.33
CA LEU A 319 -15.21 -3.78 6.69
C LEU A 319 -15.26 -3.43 8.18
N ARG A 320 -14.45 -4.14 9.02
CA ARG A 320 -14.50 -3.93 10.46
C ARG A 320 -13.19 -3.38 11.00
N PRO A 321 -13.26 -2.36 11.89
CA PRO A 321 -12.07 -1.88 12.57
C PRO A 321 -11.60 -2.93 13.60
N THR A 322 -10.30 -2.94 13.88
CA THR A 322 -9.71 -3.84 14.91
C THR A 322 -8.94 -3.04 15.94
N LEU A 323 -8.83 -3.64 17.12
CA LEU A 323 -7.98 -3.17 18.21
C LEU A 323 -7.14 -4.36 18.69
N ASP A 324 -5.82 -4.26 18.55
CA ASP A 324 -4.89 -5.33 18.85
C ASP A 324 -3.83 -4.89 19.87
N VAL A 325 -3.62 -5.68 20.90
CA VAL A 325 -2.53 -5.48 21.86
C VAL A 325 -1.25 -6.04 21.25
N VAL A 326 -0.36 -5.15 20.81
CA VAL A 326 0.88 -5.51 20.12
C VAL A 326 2.08 -5.66 21.06
N GLY A 327 1.92 -5.30 22.32
CA GLY A 327 2.92 -5.51 23.36
C GLY A 327 2.33 -5.24 24.75
N ILE A 328 2.73 -6.05 25.72
CA ILE A 328 2.37 -5.86 27.13
C ILE A 328 3.53 -6.27 28.01
N TRP A 329 3.89 -5.46 29.01
CA TRP A 329 4.98 -5.73 29.92
C TRP A 329 4.77 -5.05 31.28
N GLY A 330 5.47 -5.58 32.29
CA GLY A 330 5.48 -5.03 33.65
C GLY A 330 6.16 -5.99 34.62
N GLY A 331 6.62 -5.46 35.75
CA GLY A 331 7.30 -6.25 36.76
C GLY A 331 8.69 -6.74 36.35
N PHE A 332 9.13 -7.85 36.91
CA PHE A 332 10.45 -8.40 36.71
C PHE A 332 10.44 -9.42 35.55
N THR A 333 11.27 -9.19 34.55
CA THR A 333 11.40 -10.02 33.34
C THR A 333 12.78 -10.70 33.23
N GLY A 334 13.67 -10.51 34.23
CA GLY A 334 14.99 -11.13 34.23
C GLY A 334 14.95 -12.61 34.64
N THR A 335 16.10 -13.27 34.62
CA THR A 335 16.24 -14.68 35.01
C THR A 335 15.89 -14.87 36.49
N GLY A 336 15.13 -15.90 36.84
CA GLY A 336 14.68 -16.23 38.19
C GLY A 336 13.41 -15.47 38.58
N ILE A 337 13.21 -15.24 39.88
CA ILE A 337 12.05 -14.55 40.43
C ILE A 337 12.47 -13.37 41.32
N LYS A 338 11.76 -12.25 41.22
CA LYS A 338 11.85 -11.12 42.13
C LYS A 338 10.50 -10.96 42.82
N THR A 339 10.44 -11.12 44.14
CA THR A 339 9.21 -11.11 44.92
C THR A 339 8.69 -9.70 45.18
N ILE A 340 8.15 -9.05 44.14
CA ILE A 340 7.65 -7.67 44.17
C ILE A 340 6.16 -7.58 43.80
N VAL A 341 5.51 -6.49 44.26
CA VAL A 341 4.38 -5.86 43.58
C VAL A 341 4.99 -4.72 42.77
N PRO A 342 4.97 -4.77 41.43
CA PRO A 342 5.57 -3.72 40.62
C PRO A 342 4.82 -2.40 40.77
N SER A 343 5.48 -1.30 40.44
CA SER A 343 4.85 0.03 40.47
C SER A 343 4.01 0.30 39.22
N LYS A 344 4.42 -0.25 38.08
CA LYS A 344 3.83 0.03 36.77
C LYS A 344 3.73 -1.21 35.90
N ALA A 345 2.79 -1.17 34.94
CA ALA A 345 2.70 -2.06 33.79
C ALA A 345 2.22 -1.27 32.56
N THR A 346 2.62 -1.69 31.36
CA THR A 346 2.36 -0.96 30.13
C THR A 346 1.85 -1.89 29.04
N ALA A 347 0.89 -1.41 28.23
CA ALA A 347 0.45 -2.06 27.00
C ALA A 347 0.57 -1.11 25.82
N LYS A 348 1.06 -1.62 24.68
CA LYS A 348 0.97 -0.96 23.37
C LYS A 348 -0.18 -1.54 22.59
N ILE A 349 -0.97 -0.67 22.00
CA ILE A 349 -2.19 -1.03 21.30
C ILE A 349 -2.17 -0.39 19.91
N SER A 350 -2.52 -1.17 18.90
CA SER A 350 -2.68 -0.72 17.52
C SER A 350 -4.13 -0.95 17.09
N CYS A 351 -4.72 0.03 16.42
CA CYS A 351 -6.04 -0.12 15.82
C CYS A 351 -5.94 0.01 14.31
N ARG A 352 -6.65 -0.86 13.60
CA ARG A 352 -6.91 -0.68 12.16
C ARG A 352 -8.29 -0.07 11.99
N LEU A 353 -8.36 0.99 11.18
CA LEU A 353 -9.57 1.75 10.95
C LEU A 353 -10.10 1.47 9.54
N VAL A 354 -11.43 1.53 9.39
CA VAL A 354 -12.07 1.33 8.08
C VAL A 354 -12.53 2.67 7.50
N PRO A 355 -12.83 2.73 6.19
CA PRO A 355 -13.28 3.97 5.54
C PRO A 355 -14.37 4.73 6.31
N ASP A 356 -14.27 6.06 6.27
CA ASP A 356 -15.11 7.04 6.96
C ASP A 356 -14.89 7.14 8.48
N GLN A 357 -14.00 6.34 9.07
CA GLN A 357 -13.55 6.61 10.43
C GLN A 357 -12.50 7.72 10.42
N ASP A 358 -12.67 8.70 11.29
CA ASP A 358 -11.67 9.75 11.54
C ASP A 358 -10.67 9.25 12.60
N PRO A 359 -9.39 9.04 12.26
CA PRO A 359 -8.38 8.57 13.21
C PRO A 359 -8.23 9.46 14.44
N VAL A 360 -8.44 10.77 14.32
CA VAL A 360 -8.35 11.71 15.44
C VAL A 360 -9.53 11.51 16.39
N ALA A 361 -10.74 11.41 15.85
CA ALA A 361 -11.94 11.18 16.67
C ALA A 361 -11.91 9.82 17.37
N ILE A 362 -11.41 8.78 16.72
CA ILE A 362 -11.26 7.45 17.33
C ILE A 362 -10.19 7.46 18.44
N LEU A 363 -9.07 8.15 18.21
CA LEU A 363 -8.03 8.29 19.23
C LEU A 363 -8.54 9.01 20.48
N GLU A 364 -9.38 10.05 20.32
CA GLU A 364 -10.04 10.75 21.42
C GLU A 364 -11.02 9.86 22.19
N ALA A 365 -11.80 9.01 21.47
CA ALA A 365 -12.70 8.04 22.10
C ALA A 365 -11.91 7.02 22.95
N LEU A 366 -10.78 6.52 22.44
CA LEU A 366 -9.90 5.60 23.16
C LEU A 366 -9.26 6.26 24.39
N ARG A 367 -8.88 7.54 24.30
CA ARG A 367 -8.37 8.29 25.43
C ARG A 367 -9.44 8.47 26.50
N ALA A 368 -10.61 8.93 26.13
CA ALA A 368 -11.74 9.09 27.05
C ALA A 368 -12.13 7.77 27.74
N HIS A 369 -12.12 6.67 26.98
CA HIS A 369 -12.34 5.33 27.53
C HIS A 369 -11.28 4.95 28.55
N THR A 370 -9.98 5.19 28.25
CA THR A 370 -8.87 4.91 29.17
C THR A 370 -9.00 5.70 30.46
N GLU A 371 -9.35 6.98 30.39
CA GLU A 371 -9.52 7.85 31.56
C GLU A 371 -10.78 7.47 32.40
N GLY A 372 -11.86 7.02 31.74
CA GLY A 372 -13.14 6.69 32.39
C GLY A 372 -13.23 5.25 32.95
N HIS A 373 -12.34 4.36 32.54
CA HIS A 373 -12.43 2.91 32.89
C HIS A 373 -11.18 2.40 33.63
N ALA A 374 -10.52 3.24 34.38
CA ALA A 374 -9.42 2.82 35.24
C ALA A 374 -9.91 1.82 36.31
N PRO A 375 -9.31 0.65 36.44
CA PRO A 375 -9.61 -0.27 37.55
C PRO A 375 -9.39 0.40 38.91
N PRO A 376 -10.07 -0.08 39.97
CA PRO A 376 -9.94 0.52 41.31
C PRO A 376 -8.49 0.70 41.75
N GLN A 377 -8.17 1.82 42.39
CA GLN A 377 -6.84 2.18 42.90
C GLN A 377 -5.73 2.14 41.83
N THR A 378 -6.08 2.43 40.57
CA THR A 378 -5.16 2.44 39.45
C THR A 378 -5.23 3.79 38.75
N LYS A 379 -4.08 4.37 38.42
CA LYS A 379 -3.96 5.49 37.49
C LYS A 379 -3.60 4.94 36.12
N LEU A 380 -4.45 5.16 35.11
CA LEU A 380 -4.11 4.92 33.72
C LEU A 380 -3.58 6.20 33.07
N THR A 381 -2.53 6.06 32.28
CA THR A 381 -1.98 7.16 31.48
C THR A 381 -1.98 6.76 30.02
N PHE A 382 -2.70 7.53 29.20
CA PHE A 382 -2.77 7.34 27.75
C PHE A 382 -1.66 8.15 27.06
N ARG A 383 -0.96 7.53 26.09
CA ARG A 383 0.06 8.18 25.27
C ARG A 383 -0.13 7.82 23.82
N LYS A 384 -0.41 8.81 22.95
CA LYS A 384 -0.44 8.61 21.49
C LYS A 384 0.96 8.21 21.00
N LEU A 385 1.02 7.24 20.08
CA LEU A 385 2.23 6.87 19.35
C LEU A 385 2.21 7.46 17.92
N PRO A 386 3.34 7.56 17.23
CA PRO A 386 3.45 8.27 15.95
C PRO A 386 2.74 7.58 14.77
N PHE A 387 2.31 6.31 14.91
CA PHE A 387 1.58 5.62 13.84
C PHE A 387 0.22 6.25 13.60
N HIS A 388 0.01 6.78 12.38
CA HIS A 388 -1.22 7.43 11.95
C HIS A 388 -1.38 7.29 10.44
N ALA A 389 -2.46 6.66 9.99
CA ALA A 389 -2.82 6.54 8.58
C ALA A 389 -4.32 6.73 8.40
N GLN A 390 -4.70 7.55 7.41
CA GLN A 390 -6.11 7.70 7.01
C GLN A 390 -6.59 6.43 6.29
N PRO A 391 -7.81 5.96 6.54
CA PRO A 391 -8.41 4.92 5.73
C PRO A 391 -8.79 5.48 4.35
N TYR A 392 -8.83 4.60 3.35
CA TYR A 392 -9.10 4.98 1.97
C TYR A 392 -10.19 4.09 1.37
N LEU A 393 -11.09 4.68 0.60
CA LEU A 393 -12.07 3.96 -0.22
C LEU A 393 -12.41 4.75 -1.46
N MET A 394 -12.13 4.21 -2.62
CA MET A 394 -12.41 4.81 -3.91
C MET A 394 -13.68 4.25 -4.55
N PRO A 395 -14.36 5.01 -5.43
CA PRO A 395 -15.45 4.49 -6.24
C PRO A 395 -14.97 3.36 -7.16
N ARG A 396 -15.76 2.30 -7.29
CA ARG A 396 -15.44 1.17 -8.16
C ARG A 396 -15.30 1.58 -9.64
N ASN A 397 -16.18 2.45 -10.11
CA ASN A 397 -16.32 2.79 -11.53
C ASN A 397 -15.54 4.06 -11.93
N THR A 398 -14.29 4.19 -11.47
CA THR A 398 -13.38 5.25 -11.98
C THR A 398 -12.83 4.86 -13.36
N MET A 399 -12.38 5.85 -14.14
CA MET A 399 -11.70 5.60 -15.44
C MET A 399 -10.53 4.61 -15.27
N ALA A 400 -9.68 4.83 -14.27
CA ALA A 400 -8.55 3.96 -13.99
C ALA A 400 -8.97 2.52 -13.68
N ASN A 401 -10.00 2.32 -12.84
CA ASN A 401 -10.50 0.99 -12.50
C ASN A 401 -11.14 0.27 -13.71
N ARG A 402 -11.85 0.99 -14.59
CA ARG A 402 -12.40 0.40 -15.82
C ARG A 402 -11.29 -0.05 -16.77
N ALA A 403 -10.29 0.81 -16.98
CA ALA A 403 -9.13 0.47 -17.80
C ALA A 403 -8.35 -0.71 -17.20
N ALA A 404 -8.03 -0.67 -15.90
CA ALA A 404 -7.36 -1.76 -15.21
C ALA A 404 -8.15 -3.08 -15.29
N THR A 405 -9.48 -3.03 -15.12
CA THR A 405 -10.36 -4.21 -15.24
C THR A 405 -10.24 -4.88 -16.60
N LYS A 406 -10.23 -4.09 -17.68
CA LYS A 406 -10.11 -4.66 -19.05
C LYS A 406 -8.75 -5.31 -19.27
N VAL A 407 -7.68 -4.64 -18.84
CA VAL A 407 -6.31 -5.16 -18.98
C VAL A 407 -6.13 -6.45 -18.17
N LEU A 408 -6.52 -6.43 -16.90
CA LEU A 408 -6.34 -7.58 -16.00
C LEU A 408 -7.16 -8.80 -16.45
N LYS A 409 -8.37 -8.61 -16.99
CA LYS A 409 -9.16 -9.69 -17.59
C LYS A 409 -8.45 -10.42 -18.75
N GLY A 410 -7.57 -9.72 -19.46
CA GLY A 410 -6.79 -10.31 -20.55
C GLY A 410 -5.59 -11.15 -20.09
N LEU A 411 -5.13 -10.96 -18.84
CA LEU A 411 -3.90 -11.55 -18.33
C LEU A 411 -4.11 -12.54 -17.18
N PHE A 412 -5.24 -12.44 -16.48
CA PHE A 412 -5.55 -13.18 -15.26
C PHE A 412 -7.02 -13.64 -15.22
N LYS A 413 -7.34 -14.51 -14.27
CA LYS A 413 -8.70 -14.72 -13.80
C LYS A 413 -9.11 -13.53 -12.89
N GLY A 414 -10.31 -12.98 -13.07
CA GLY A 414 -10.80 -11.80 -12.36
C GLY A 414 -10.90 -10.58 -13.28
N PRO A 415 -10.60 -9.34 -12.86
CA PRO A 415 -10.18 -9.01 -11.50
C PRO A 415 -11.32 -9.14 -10.48
N PHE A 416 -10.94 -9.51 -9.27
CA PHE A 416 -11.80 -9.45 -8.10
C PHE A 416 -11.65 -8.10 -7.41
N TYR A 417 -12.76 -7.51 -6.95
CA TYR A 417 -12.69 -6.30 -6.15
C TYR A 417 -12.58 -6.66 -4.68
N TYR A 418 -11.69 -5.98 -3.97
CA TYR A 418 -11.42 -6.27 -2.57
C TYR A 418 -11.00 -5.01 -1.80
N ARG A 419 -10.80 -5.14 -0.50
CA ARG A 419 -10.18 -4.12 0.34
C ARG A 419 -8.94 -4.70 1.01
N GLU A 420 -7.88 -3.91 1.04
CA GLU A 420 -6.60 -4.31 1.63
C GLU A 420 -6.60 -4.06 3.14
N GLY A 421 -6.01 -4.99 3.87
CA GLY A 421 -5.84 -4.84 5.33
C GLY A 421 -4.69 -3.91 5.71
N GLY A 422 -3.75 -3.69 4.80
CA GLY A 422 -2.64 -2.77 4.94
C GLY A 422 -3.02 -1.31 4.69
N SER A 423 -2.04 -0.42 4.84
CA SER A 423 -2.18 1.01 4.58
C SER A 423 -1.04 1.45 3.67
N ILE A 424 -1.37 2.10 2.58
CA ILE A 424 -0.43 2.84 1.73
C ILE A 424 -0.81 4.32 1.88
N PRO A 425 -0.08 5.10 2.70
CA PRO A 425 -0.47 6.48 3.02
C PRO A 425 -0.67 7.36 1.79
N ALA A 426 0.14 7.15 0.76
CA ALA A 426 0.12 7.93 -0.48
C ALA A 426 -1.25 7.99 -1.15
N LEU A 427 -2.04 6.90 -1.15
CA LEU A 427 -3.34 6.87 -1.83
C LEU A 427 -4.35 7.82 -1.18
N ALA A 428 -4.41 7.80 0.16
CA ALA A 428 -5.28 8.70 0.91
C ALA A 428 -4.83 10.16 0.80
N LEU A 429 -3.52 10.41 0.89
CA LEU A 429 -2.93 11.74 0.78
C LEU A 429 -3.12 12.36 -0.62
N MET A 430 -3.04 11.58 -1.70
CA MET A 430 -3.35 12.06 -3.06
C MET A 430 -4.81 12.48 -3.17
N LYS A 431 -5.73 11.74 -2.56
CA LYS A 431 -7.13 12.15 -2.53
C LYS A 431 -7.35 13.43 -1.73
N GLU A 432 -6.68 13.56 -0.60
CA GLU A 432 -6.81 14.72 0.30
C GLU A 432 -6.21 15.99 -0.33
N HIS A 433 -4.97 15.92 -0.83
CA HIS A 433 -4.21 17.10 -1.27
C HIS A 433 -4.34 17.42 -2.76
N LEU A 434 -4.55 16.43 -3.62
CA LEU A 434 -4.68 16.61 -5.07
C LEU A 434 -6.11 16.44 -5.59
N GLY A 435 -7.04 15.91 -4.75
CA GLY A 435 -8.42 15.66 -5.15
C GLY A 435 -8.64 14.46 -6.07
N ILE A 436 -7.58 13.71 -6.41
CA ILE A 436 -7.62 12.59 -7.35
C ILE A 436 -7.66 11.24 -6.65
N TRP A 437 -8.36 10.27 -7.26
CA TRP A 437 -8.34 8.88 -6.82
C TRP A 437 -7.10 8.17 -7.37
N CYS A 438 -6.47 7.34 -6.53
CA CYS A 438 -5.30 6.55 -6.89
C CYS A 438 -5.64 5.06 -6.89
N THR A 439 -5.52 4.40 -8.04
CA THR A 439 -5.70 2.95 -8.19
C THR A 439 -4.35 2.27 -8.00
N SER A 440 -4.26 1.30 -7.07
CA SER A 440 -3.09 0.41 -6.98
C SER A 440 -3.08 -0.54 -8.18
N PHE A 441 -1.97 -0.57 -8.90
CA PHE A 441 -1.75 -1.42 -10.09
C PHE A 441 -0.36 -2.05 -10.05
N GLY A 442 -0.02 -2.63 -8.90
CA GLY A 442 1.22 -3.37 -8.66
C GLY A 442 1.07 -4.86 -8.98
N PHE A 443 2.20 -5.57 -9.05
CA PHE A 443 2.28 -6.97 -9.43
C PHE A 443 3.08 -7.85 -8.45
N GLY A 444 3.37 -7.35 -7.24
CA GLY A 444 3.89 -8.16 -6.14
C GLY A 444 2.89 -9.24 -5.68
N LEU A 445 3.37 -10.20 -4.93
CA LEU A 445 2.55 -11.25 -4.32
C LEU A 445 2.78 -11.31 -2.80
N SER A 446 1.77 -11.70 -2.05
CA SER A 446 1.90 -11.94 -0.60
C SER A 446 2.95 -13.02 -0.26
N THR A 447 3.34 -13.84 -1.24
CA THR A 447 4.38 -14.86 -1.10
C THR A 447 5.79 -14.35 -1.41
N ASP A 448 5.96 -13.07 -1.72
CA ASP A 448 7.26 -12.49 -2.09
C ASP A 448 8.16 -12.17 -0.88
N ASN A 449 7.72 -12.49 0.33
CA ASN A 449 8.44 -12.24 1.59
C ASN A 449 8.75 -10.75 1.80
N LEU A 450 7.78 -9.87 1.50
CA LEU A 450 7.91 -8.43 1.75
C LEU A 450 8.25 -8.18 3.22
N HIS A 451 9.13 -7.22 3.51
CA HIS A 451 9.65 -6.85 4.84
C HIS A 451 10.35 -8.00 5.60
N SER A 452 10.62 -9.14 4.93
CA SER A 452 11.23 -10.32 5.53
C SER A 452 12.53 -10.70 4.83
N PRO A 453 13.41 -11.53 5.44
CA PRO A 453 14.54 -12.11 4.74
C PRO A 453 14.12 -12.94 3.52
N ASN A 454 14.99 -12.97 2.50
CA ASN A 454 14.78 -13.68 1.24
C ASN A 454 13.62 -13.14 0.42
N GLU A 455 13.42 -11.82 0.43
CA GLU A 455 12.51 -11.16 -0.50
C GLU A 455 12.82 -11.56 -1.94
N ARG A 456 11.76 -11.74 -2.71
CA ARG A 456 11.82 -12.23 -4.09
C ARG A 456 10.72 -11.59 -4.92
N TYR A 457 10.86 -11.63 -6.24
CA TYR A 457 9.81 -11.25 -7.17
C TYR A 457 9.66 -12.33 -8.26
N MET A 458 8.46 -12.82 -8.47
CA MET A 458 8.19 -13.81 -9.52
C MET A 458 8.40 -13.21 -10.91
N ILE A 459 9.23 -13.84 -11.74
CA ILE A 459 9.47 -13.39 -13.12
C ILE A 459 8.18 -13.36 -13.94
N THR A 460 7.27 -14.31 -13.73
CA THR A 460 5.97 -14.31 -14.42
C THR A 460 5.12 -13.11 -14.05
N MET A 461 5.21 -12.60 -12.82
CA MET A 461 4.52 -11.39 -12.38
C MET A 461 5.22 -10.14 -12.91
N TRP A 462 6.55 -10.11 -12.89
CA TRP A 462 7.35 -9.08 -13.52
C TRP A 462 7.02 -8.90 -15.00
N ASP A 463 6.98 -10.01 -15.77
CA ASP A 463 6.68 -9.99 -17.21
C ASP A 463 5.23 -9.58 -17.48
N LYS A 464 4.26 -10.09 -16.72
CA LYS A 464 2.86 -9.68 -16.80
C LYS A 464 2.67 -8.21 -16.44
N GLY A 465 3.38 -7.71 -15.44
CA GLY A 465 3.32 -6.30 -15.03
C GLY A 465 3.81 -5.36 -16.14
N ARG A 466 4.93 -5.67 -16.79
CA ARG A 466 5.44 -4.90 -17.95
C ARG A 466 4.40 -4.87 -19.08
N GLU A 467 3.81 -6.00 -19.43
CA GLU A 467 2.73 -6.07 -20.44
C GLU A 467 1.50 -5.27 -19.99
N ALA A 468 1.09 -5.44 -18.76
CA ALA A 468 -0.10 -4.79 -18.20
C ALA A 468 0.02 -3.26 -18.22
N TRP A 469 1.17 -2.70 -17.82
CA TRP A 469 1.39 -1.26 -17.85
C TRP A 469 1.38 -0.68 -19.27
N ILE A 470 1.97 -1.36 -20.25
CA ILE A 470 1.89 -0.93 -21.67
C ILE A 470 0.43 -0.89 -22.13
N ARG A 471 -0.35 -1.93 -21.84
CA ARG A 471 -1.78 -2.01 -22.20
C ARG A 471 -2.62 -0.98 -21.45
N LEU A 472 -2.31 -0.73 -20.15
CA LEU A 472 -3.06 0.19 -19.30
C LEU A 472 -3.00 1.63 -19.80
N LEU A 473 -1.81 2.11 -20.17
CA LEU A 473 -1.66 3.47 -20.73
C LEU A 473 -2.53 3.68 -21.98
N GLN A 474 -2.60 2.68 -22.86
CA GLN A 474 -3.47 2.72 -24.04
C GLN A 474 -4.95 2.63 -23.67
N GLU A 475 -5.32 1.75 -22.72
CA GLU A 475 -6.72 1.58 -22.34
C GLU A 475 -7.28 2.80 -21.62
N ILE A 476 -6.47 3.53 -20.84
CA ILE A 476 -6.86 4.81 -20.24
C ILE A 476 -7.20 5.84 -21.32
N SER A 477 -6.41 5.93 -22.37
CA SER A 477 -6.70 6.81 -23.51
C SER A 477 -8.03 6.44 -24.18
N THR A 478 -8.31 5.15 -24.32
CA THR A 478 -9.56 4.62 -24.88
C THR A 478 -10.76 4.95 -24.00
N GLU A 479 -10.66 4.76 -22.68
CA GLU A 479 -11.72 5.09 -21.72
C GLU A 479 -12.03 6.60 -21.72
N ALA A 480 -11.00 7.46 -21.77
CA ALA A 480 -11.18 8.91 -21.83
C ALA A 480 -11.91 9.34 -23.10
N ALA A 481 -11.57 8.74 -24.25
CA ALA A 481 -12.27 9.02 -25.52
C ALA A 481 -13.76 8.60 -25.46
N LEU A 482 -14.08 7.49 -24.78
CA LEU A 482 -15.47 7.04 -24.58
C LEU A 482 -16.27 7.98 -23.66
N GLU A 483 -15.66 8.47 -22.58
CA GLU A 483 -16.30 9.45 -21.69
C GLU A 483 -16.61 10.74 -22.44
N ASN A 484 -15.64 11.31 -23.15
CA ASN A 484 -15.80 12.54 -23.94
C ASN A 484 -16.92 12.40 -25.00
N ALA A 485 -17.01 11.26 -25.67
CA ALA A 485 -18.06 11.01 -26.65
C ALA A 485 -19.45 10.88 -26.03
N SER A 486 -19.53 10.29 -24.81
CA SER A 486 -20.78 10.20 -24.04
C SER A 486 -21.29 11.56 -23.56
N ASP A 487 -20.37 12.43 -23.12
CA ASP A 487 -20.75 13.77 -22.63
C ASP A 487 -21.16 14.68 -23.77
N ALA A 488 -20.47 14.66 -24.91
CA ALA A 488 -20.88 15.38 -26.11
C ALA A 488 -22.29 14.97 -26.59
N ALA A 489 -22.64 13.69 -26.51
CA ALA A 489 -23.97 13.19 -26.87
C ALA A 489 -25.09 13.63 -25.90
N LYS A 490 -24.75 13.93 -24.63
CA LYS A 490 -25.72 14.47 -23.65
C LYS A 490 -25.98 15.96 -23.83
N ASP A 491 -24.97 16.71 -24.27
CA ASP A 491 -25.08 18.15 -24.51
C ASP A 491 -25.88 18.47 -25.80
N GLU A 492 -26.05 17.49 -26.70
CA GLU A 492 -26.85 17.59 -27.91
C GLU A 492 -28.34 17.21 -27.73
N LEU A 493 -28.75 16.69 -26.58
CA LEU A 493 -30.11 16.30 -26.22
C LEU A 493 -30.78 17.32 -25.30
#